data_eb35ca61dfcbf388d3da4f9d011e5fb1
#
_entry.id   eb35ca61dfcbf388d3da4f9d011e5fb1
#
_cell.length_a   1.000
_cell.length_b   1.000
_cell.length_c   1.000
_cell.angle_alpha   90.00
_cell.angle_beta   90.00
_cell.angle_gamma   90.00
#
_symmetry.space_group_name_H-M   'P 1'
#
loop_
_entity.id
_entity.type
_entity.pdbx_description
1 polymer ?
#
loop_
_entity_poly.entity_id
_entity_poly.type
_entity_poly.pdbx_seq_one_letter_code
_entity_poly.pdbx_strand_id
1 'polypeptide(L)'
;MRTLKKTALIFLLIGSGYLTAGEKLTVPYTRFTLPNGLTVIVHEDHTVPRVSVNVWYHVGSGSEKVGRTGFAHLFEHILFEGSGHVPEGKFDQWLEAAGANNNGSTTNDRTNYYEDLPGNALELALFLESDRMGYLLDAMSPEKVDGQRDVVKNEKRQNYDNQPYGRAWEILPKNLYPASHPYSWSVIG
;
A
#
# COMPACT_ATOMS: atom_id res chain seq x y z
N MET A 1 -44.10 34.75 38.75
CA MET A 1 -43.16 33.69 38.35
C MET A 1 -43.22 33.44 36.82
N ARG A 2 -43.00 34.45 35.98
CA ARG A 2 -43.10 34.25 34.48
C ARG A 2 -42.04 35.00 33.68
N THR A 3 -41.01 35.54 34.31
CA THR A 3 -39.96 36.35 33.64
C THR A 3 -38.56 35.67 33.54
N LEU A 4 -38.35 34.49 34.16
CA LEU A 4 -37.02 33.84 34.18
C LEU A 4 -36.78 32.84 33.04
N LYS A 5 -37.78 32.56 32.20
CA LYS A 5 -37.63 31.56 31.12
C LYS A 5 -37.21 32.13 29.74
N LYS A 6 -37.16 33.46 29.59
CA LYS A 6 -36.81 34.08 28.31
C LYS A 6 -35.34 34.50 28.18
N THR A 7 -34.62 34.59 29.30
CA THR A 7 -33.21 35.01 29.30
C THR A 7 -32.23 33.85 29.05
N ALA A 8 -32.64 32.62 29.33
CA ALA A 8 -31.79 31.45 29.11
C ALA A 8 -31.66 31.03 27.63
N LEU A 9 -32.59 31.46 26.76
CA LEU A 9 -32.59 31.08 25.33
C LEU A 9 -31.69 31.95 24.45
N ILE A 10 -31.31 33.15 24.94
CA ILE A 10 -30.47 34.10 24.18
C ILE A 10 -28.97 33.79 24.37
N PHE A 11 -28.57 33.17 25.48
CA PHE A 11 -27.17 32.80 25.73
C PHE A 11 -26.72 31.53 24.98
N LEU A 12 -27.64 30.71 24.47
CA LEU A 12 -27.30 29.51 23.72
C LEU A 12 -27.01 29.76 22.21
N LEU A 13 -27.38 30.96 21.73
CA LEU A 13 -27.17 31.32 20.29
C LEU A 13 -25.93 32.16 20.03
N ILE A 14 -25.19 32.58 21.06
CA ILE A 14 -23.95 33.37 20.90
C ILE A 14 -22.70 32.48 20.97
N GLY A 15 -22.83 31.21 21.38
CA GLY A 15 -21.71 30.24 21.46
C GLY A 15 -21.39 29.49 20.19
N SER A 16 -22.10 29.69 19.06
CA SER A 16 -21.91 28.96 17.81
C SER A 16 -21.17 29.75 16.72
N GLY A 17 -20.36 30.69 17.10
CA GLY A 17 -19.58 31.46 16.16
C GLY A 17 -18.07 31.32 16.42
N TYR A 18 -17.40 30.72 15.51
CA TYR A 18 -15.96 30.60 15.18
C TYR A 18 -15.44 29.18 15.30
N LEU A 19 -16.06 28.24 14.55
CA LEU A 19 -15.28 27.21 13.96
C LEU A 19 -14.51 27.89 12.81
N THR A 20 -13.35 28.45 13.10
CA THR A 20 -12.38 28.78 12.05
C THR A 20 -12.08 27.49 11.34
N ALA A 21 -12.49 27.38 10.08
CA ALA A 21 -11.99 26.31 9.23
C ALA A 21 -10.46 26.34 9.36
N GLY A 22 -9.89 25.24 9.90
CA GLY A 22 -8.46 25.14 10.10
C GLY A 22 -7.77 25.46 8.79
N GLU A 23 -6.62 26.07 8.85
CA GLU A 23 -5.80 26.37 7.67
C GLU A 23 -5.67 25.12 6.82
N LYS A 24 -6.01 25.20 5.54
CA LYS A 24 -5.97 24.05 4.63
C LYS A 24 -4.53 23.57 4.52
N LEU A 25 -4.25 22.37 5.02
CA LEU A 25 -2.94 21.77 4.84
C LEU A 25 -2.63 21.68 3.35
N THR A 26 -1.56 22.34 2.95
CA THR A 26 -1.04 22.29 1.57
C THR A 26 0.33 21.63 1.60
N VAL A 27 0.46 20.51 0.89
CA VAL A 27 1.74 19.81 0.70
C VAL A 27 2.27 20.21 -0.68
N PRO A 28 3.35 21.01 -0.76
CA PRO A 28 3.95 21.35 -2.04
C PRO A 28 4.61 20.11 -2.65
N TYR A 29 4.50 19.93 -3.96
CA TYR A 29 5.15 18.84 -4.67
C TYR A 29 5.47 19.22 -6.11
N THR A 30 6.47 18.55 -6.68
CA THR A 30 6.79 18.58 -8.10
C THR A 30 6.31 17.29 -8.74
N ARG A 31 5.65 17.37 -9.89
CA ARG A 31 5.20 16.21 -10.68
C ARG A 31 5.74 16.30 -12.10
N PHE A 32 6.29 15.18 -12.58
CA PHE A 32 6.74 15.05 -13.98
C PHE A 32 6.59 13.59 -14.45
N THR A 33 6.72 13.38 -15.76
CA THR A 33 6.61 12.05 -16.36
C THR A 33 7.89 11.76 -17.13
N LEU A 34 8.46 10.59 -16.91
CA LEU A 34 9.64 10.12 -17.64
C LEU A 34 9.28 9.68 -19.06
N PRO A 35 10.26 9.56 -20.00
CA PRO A 35 9.99 9.16 -21.38
C PRO A 35 9.31 7.78 -21.52
N ASN A 36 9.49 6.89 -20.55
CA ASN A 36 8.84 5.57 -20.49
C ASN A 36 7.41 5.60 -19.96
N GLY A 37 6.86 6.78 -19.60
CA GLY A 37 5.52 6.95 -19.07
C GLY A 37 5.41 6.89 -17.54
N LEU A 38 6.50 6.62 -16.81
CA LEU A 38 6.49 6.63 -15.34
C LEU A 38 6.24 8.05 -14.81
N THR A 39 5.17 8.21 -14.03
CA THR A 39 4.91 9.47 -13.32
C THR A 39 5.67 9.51 -12.02
N VAL A 40 6.40 10.59 -11.79
CA VAL A 40 7.18 10.83 -10.57
C VAL A 40 6.58 12.03 -9.84
N ILE A 41 6.39 11.88 -8.54
CA ILE A 41 5.96 12.94 -7.62
C ILE A 41 7.03 13.09 -6.55
N VAL A 42 7.54 14.29 -6.37
CA VAL A 42 8.57 14.61 -5.38
C VAL A 42 8.04 15.69 -4.45
N HIS A 43 8.05 15.40 -3.16
CA HIS A 43 7.85 16.37 -2.09
C HIS A 43 9.16 16.53 -1.32
N GLU A 44 9.62 17.76 -1.18
CA GLU A 44 10.85 18.08 -0.45
C GLU A 44 10.51 18.59 0.95
N ASP A 45 11.01 17.88 1.97
CA ASP A 45 10.97 18.28 3.37
C ASP A 45 12.34 17.99 4.00
N HIS A 46 13.06 19.04 4.37
CA HIS A 46 14.41 18.94 4.95
C HIS A 46 14.42 18.98 6.49
N THR A 47 13.28 18.81 7.13
CA THR A 47 13.19 18.84 8.60
C THR A 47 13.88 17.65 9.27
N VAL A 48 13.96 16.50 8.57
CA VAL A 48 14.66 15.30 9.03
C VAL A 48 15.48 14.69 7.88
N PRO A 49 16.65 14.06 8.15
CA PRO A 49 17.50 13.48 7.13
C PRO A 49 17.00 12.08 6.69
N ARG A 50 15.74 11.97 6.31
CA ARG A 50 15.10 10.73 5.86
C ARG A 50 14.38 10.94 4.53
N VAL A 51 14.23 9.84 3.80
CA VAL A 51 13.50 9.79 2.53
C VAL A 51 12.51 8.62 2.60
N SER A 52 11.32 8.81 2.04
CA SER A 52 10.38 7.74 1.74
C SER A 52 10.28 7.59 0.23
N VAL A 53 10.53 6.39 -0.26
CA VAL A 53 10.28 6.00 -1.66
C VAL A 53 9.03 5.14 -1.68
N ASN A 54 8.12 5.39 -2.62
CA ASN A 54 6.89 4.62 -2.74
C ASN A 54 6.52 4.43 -4.21
N VAL A 55 6.60 3.21 -4.68
CA VAL A 55 6.29 2.84 -6.06
C VAL A 55 4.90 2.21 -6.12
N TRP A 56 4.02 2.77 -6.95
CA TRP A 56 2.64 2.34 -7.11
C TRP A 56 2.41 1.72 -8.48
N TYR A 57 1.87 0.51 -8.47
CA TYR A 57 1.35 -0.19 -9.63
C TYR A 57 -0.18 -0.11 -9.59
N HIS A 58 -0.81 0.42 -10.64
CA HIS A 58 -2.28 0.46 -10.77
C HIS A 58 -2.80 -0.91 -11.21
N VAL A 59 -2.46 -1.92 -10.44
CA VAL A 59 -2.87 -3.32 -10.60
C VAL A 59 -3.13 -3.90 -9.21
N GLY A 60 -4.29 -4.50 -9.03
CA GLY A 60 -4.67 -5.15 -7.79
C GLY A 60 -5.62 -6.32 -8.06
N SER A 61 -6.24 -6.88 -7.02
CA SER A 61 -7.13 -8.03 -7.18
C SER A 61 -8.34 -7.74 -8.07
N GLY A 62 -8.74 -6.47 -8.20
CA GLY A 62 -9.79 -6.05 -9.12
C GLY A 62 -9.46 -6.23 -10.61
N SER A 63 -8.18 -6.36 -10.94
CA SER A 63 -7.71 -6.64 -12.32
C SER A 63 -7.74 -8.13 -12.68
N GLU A 64 -8.06 -9.00 -11.75
CA GLU A 64 -8.05 -10.46 -11.90
C GLU A 64 -9.32 -10.98 -12.59
N LYS A 65 -9.26 -12.23 -13.02
CA LYS A 65 -10.40 -12.92 -13.63
C LYS A 65 -11.14 -13.75 -12.59
N VAL A 66 -12.46 -13.81 -12.68
CA VAL A 66 -13.30 -14.69 -11.87
C VAL A 66 -12.77 -16.12 -11.91
N GLY A 67 -12.60 -16.73 -10.73
CA GLY A 67 -12.05 -18.08 -10.56
C GLY A 67 -10.54 -18.20 -10.69
N ARG A 68 -9.84 -17.06 -10.88
CA ARG A 68 -8.37 -16.96 -10.90
C ARG A 68 -7.96 -15.75 -10.09
N THR A 69 -8.06 -15.83 -8.77
CA THR A 69 -7.86 -14.75 -7.82
C THR A 69 -6.62 -15.00 -6.95
N GLY A 70 -6.08 -13.94 -6.32
CA GLY A 70 -4.89 -13.99 -5.49
C GLY A 70 -3.57 -13.76 -6.24
N PHE A 71 -3.61 -13.52 -7.55
CA PHE A 71 -2.39 -13.30 -8.33
C PHE A 71 -1.71 -11.97 -8.02
N ALA A 72 -2.47 -10.90 -7.83
CA ALA A 72 -1.91 -9.59 -7.51
C ALA A 72 -1.12 -9.64 -6.20
N HIS A 73 -1.68 -10.27 -5.17
CA HIS A 73 -1.03 -10.47 -3.89
C HIS A 73 0.17 -11.44 -3.99
N LEU A 74 0.06 -12.52 -4.74
CA LEU A 74 1.19 -13.40 -5.00
C LEU A 74 2.34 -12.67 -5.69
N PHE A 75 2.04 -11.80 -6.66
CA PHE A 75 3.06 -10.98 -7.31
C PHE A 75 3.70 -9.96 -6.36
N GLU A 76 2.97 -9.44 -5.37
CA GLU A 76 3.56 -8.65 -4.31
C GLU A 76 4.71 -9.40 -3.63
N HIS A 77 4.47 -10.66 -3.21
CA HIS A 77 5.50 -11.51 -2.60
C HIS A 77 6.65 -11.83 -3.57
N ILE A 78 6.33 -12.21 -4.80
CA ILE A 78 7.34 -12.57 -5.83
C ILE A 78 8.33 -11.43 -6.08
N LEU A 79 7.89 -10.18 -6.00
CA LEU A 79 8.74 -9.01 -6.23
C LEU A 79 9.83 -8.80 -5.14
N PHE A 80 9.81 -9.56 -4.05
CA PHE A 80 10.88 -9.62 -3.05
C PHE A 80 11.87 -10.76 -3.28
N GLU A 81 11.61 -11.69 -4.22
CA GLU A 81 12.42 -12.89 -4.46
C GLU A 81 13.69 -12.67 -5.29
N GLY A 82 14.11 -11.40 -5.42
CA GLY A 82 15.26 -11.00 -6.20
C GLY A 82 14.94 -10.62 -7.64
N SER A 83 15.93 -10.12 -8.33
CA SER A 83 15.87 -9.63 -9.72
C SER A 83 17.22 -9.82 -10.41
N GLY A 84 17.38 -9.36 -11.64
CA GLY A 84 18.56 -9.65 -12.45
C GLY A 84 19.91 -9.33 -11.80
N HIS A 85 19.98 -8.25 -11.01
CA HIS A 85 21.21 -7.82 -10.33
C HIS A 85 21.12 -7.86 -8.81
N VAL A 86 19.95 -8.25 -8.26
CA VAL A 86 19.68 -8.35 -6.83
C VAL A 86 19.37 -9.82 -6.48
N PRO A 87 20.34 -10.57 -5.92
CA PRO A 87 20.09 -11.95 -5.52
C PRO A 87 18.99 -12.07 -4.47
N GLU A 88 18.34 -13.22 -4.41
CA GLU A 88 17.32 -13.55 -3.42
C GLU A 88 17.76 -13.22 -1.99
N GLY A 89 16.87 -12.60 -1.22
CA GLY A 89 17.11 -12.13 0.16
C GLY A 89 18.02 -10.90 0.28
N LYS A 90 18.61 -10.40 -0.82
CA LYS A 90 19.50 -9.24 -0.76
C LYS A 90 18.75 -7.91 -0.77
N PHE A 91 17.54 -7.88 -1.29
CA PHE A 91 16.70 -6.69 -1.26
C PHE A 91 16.52 -6.19 0.19
N ASP A 92 15.99 -7.03 1.05
CA ASP A 92 15.79 -6.71 2.47
C ASP A 92 17.12 -6.52 3.20
N GLN A 93 18.08 -7.42 2.99
CA GLN A 93 19.37 -7.36 3.66
C GLN A 93 20.12 -6.05 3.41
N TRP A 94 20.10 -5.53 2.18
CA TRP A 94 20.78 -4.28 1.84
C TRP A 94 20.05 -3.07 2.41
N LEU A 95 18.72 -3.08 2.39
CA LEU A 95 17.91 -2.02 3.00
C LEU A 95 18.06 -2.00 4.53
N GLU A 96 18.00 -3.15 5.18
CA GLU A 96 18.22 -3.27 6.64
C GLU A 96 19.63 -2.77 7.02
N ALA A 97 20.67 -3.16 6.27
CA ALA A 97 22.03 -2.70 6.50
C ALA A 97 22.18 -1.18 6.33
N ALA A 98 21.35 -0.55 5.50
CA ALA A 98 21.28 0.90 5.32
C ALA A 98 20.41 1.61 6.38
N GLY A 99 19.78 0.89 7.30
CA GLY A 99 18.88 1.44 8.31
C GLY A 99 17.50 1.82 7.76
N ALA A 100 17.06 1.13 6.72
CA ALA A 100 15.75 1.28 6.09
C ALA A 100 14.71 0.30 6.67
N ASN A 101 13.44 0.69 6.58
CA ASN A 101 12.29 -0.20 6.63
C ASN A 101 11.67 -0.27 5.25
N ASN A 102 11.20 -1.45 4.86
CA ASN A 102 10.47 -1.65 3.60
C ASN A 102 9.27 -2.56 3.80
N ASN A 103 8.29 -2.42 2.92
CA ASN A 103 7.14 -3.32 2.86
C ASN A 103 6.44 -3.19 1.49
N GLY A 104 5.50 -4.11 1.25
CA GLY A 104 4.53 -4.05 0.16
C GLY A 104 3.10 -4.08 0.67
N SER A 105 2.14 -3.75 -0.18
CA SER A 105 0.72 -4.01 0.08
C SER A 105 -0.09 -4.09 -1.20
N THR A 106 -1.08 -4.98 -1.21
CA THR A 106 -2.02 -5.15 -2.31
C THR A 106 -3.44 -4.84 -1.86
N THR A 107 -4.18 -4.13 -2.69
CA THR A 107 -5.62 -3.89 -2.54
C THR A 107 -6.36 -4.32 -3.80
N ASN A 108 -7.65 -3.97 -3.89
CA ASN A 108 -8.40 -4.26 -5.11
C ASN A 108 -7.86 -3.49 -6.34
N ASP A 109 -7.33 -2.28 -6.17
CA ASP A 109 -7.01 -1.38 -7.29
C ASP A 109 -5.52 -1.12 -7.47
N ARG A 110 -4.69 -1.47 -6.49
CA ARG A 110 -3.27 -1.15 -6.53
C ARG A 110 -2.42 -2.16 -5.77
N THR A 111 -1.16 -2.28 -6.17
CA THR A 111 -0.06 -2.85 -5.40
C THR A 111 1.01 -1.78 -5.26
N ASN A 112 1.56 -1.59 -4.06
CA ASN A 112 2.66 -0.65 -3.86
C ASN A 112 3.76 -1.25 -3.00
N TYR A 113 4.96 -0.72 -3.18
CA TYR A 113 6.15 -1.04 -2.39
C TYR A 113 6.70 0.27 -1.86
N TYR A 114 7.19 0.26 -0.64
CA TYR A 114 7.71 1.48 -0.03
C TYR A 114 8.89 1.19 0.89
N GLU A 115 9.81 2.12 0.92
CA GLU A 115 11.00 2.14 1.74
C GLU A 115 11.09 3.49 2.48
N ASP A 116 11.31 3.40 3.80
CA ASP A 116 11.65 4.54 4.64
C ASP A 116 13.12 4.42 5.08
N LEU A 117 13.98 5.35 4.64
CA LEU A 117 15.41 5.19 4.73
C LEU A 117 16.14 6.51 5.04
N PRO A 118 17.38 6.46 5.54
CA PRO A 118 18.23 7.63 5.62
C PRO A 118 18.48 8.25 4.24
N GLY A 119 18.52 9.59 4.15
CA GLY A 119 18.61 10.30 2.87
C GLY A 119 19.84 9.94 2.02
N ASN A 120 20.94 9.52 2.65
CA ASN A 120 22.14 9.05 1.95
C ASN A 120 21.99 7.66 1.30
N ALA A 121 20.91 6.94 1.55
CA ALA A 121 20.62 5.64 0.96
C ALA A 121 19.57 5.69 -0.17
N LEU A 122 19.13 6.89 -0.59
CA LEU A 122 18.12 7.07 -1.65
C LEU A 122 18.50 6.33 -2.95
N GLU A 123 19.76 6.41 -3.36
CA GLU A 123 20.23 5.75 -4.58
C GLU A 123 20.09 4.23 -4.51
N LEU A 124 20.29 3.63 -3.32
CA LEU A 124 20.07 2.20 -3.11
C LEU A 124 18.60 1.83 -3.31
N ALA A 125 17.66 2.56 -2.73
CA ALA A 125 16.23 2.30 -2.90
C ALA A 125 15.82 2.43 -4.38
N LEU A 126 16.25 3.49 -5.05
CA LEU A 126 15.95 3.70 -6.47
C LEU A 126 16.58 2.60 -7.36
N PHE A 127 17.77 2.12 -7.03
CA PHE A 127 18.40 1.00 -7.71
C PHE A 127 17.55 -0.27 -7.53
N LEU A 128 17.20 -0.62 -6.30
CA LEU A 128 16.44 -1.82 -5.98
C LEU A 128 15.06 -1.83 -6.66
N GLU A 129 14.36 -0.70 -6.61
CA GLU A 129 13.05 -0.54 -7.26
C GLU A 129 13.16 -0.63 -8.79
N SER A 130 14.14 0.01 -9.39
CA SER A 130 14.34 -0.05 -10.84
C SER A 130 14.76 -1.44 -11.32
N ASP A 131 15.57 -2.16 -10.53
CA ASP A 131 16.04 -3.50 -10.89
C ASP A 131 14.87 -4.50 -10.86
N ARG A 132 14.04 -4.49 -9.81
CA ARG A 132 12.87 -5.37 -9.79
C ARG A 132 11.82 -5.02 -10.87
N MET A 133 11.67 -3.74 -11.24
CA MET A 133 10.81 -3.35 -12.35
C MET A 133 11.29 -3.87 -13.71
N GLY A 134 12.60 -3.80 -13.94
CA GLY A 134 13.18 -4.10 -15.23
C GLY A 134 13.60 -5.55 -15.43
N TYR A 135 14.01 -6.23 -14.36
CA TYR A 135 14.76 -7.49 -14.42
C TYR A 135 14.22 -8.59 -13.49
N LEU A 136 12.97 -8.47 -13.02
CA LEU A 136 12.34 -9.49 -12.18
C LEU A 136 12.36 -10.86 -12.85
N LEU A 137 11.96 -10.92 -14.13
CA LEU A 137 11.78 -12.18 -14.85
C LEU A 137 13.11 -12.94 -15.06
N ASP A 138 14.23 -12.24 -15.08
CA ASP A 138 15.56 -12.86 -15.24
C ASP A 138 15.95 -13.71 -14.02
N ALA A 139 15.35 -13.43 -12.86
CA ALA A 139 15.60 -14.15 -11.60
C ALA A 139 14.49 -15.14 -11.23
N MET A 140 13.38 -15.20 -11.97
CA MET A 140 12.25 -16.05 -11.64
C MET A 140 12.46 -17.51 -12.06
N SER A 141 11.99 -18.43 -11.19
CA SER A 141 11.91 -19.84 -11.46
C SER A 141 10.58 -20.42 -10.96
N PRO A 142 10.16 -21.61 -11.48
CA PRO A 142 8.99 -22.29 -10.96
C PRO A 142 9.06 -22.55 -9.44
N GLU A 143 10.23 -22.87 -8.92
CA GLU A 143 10.48 -23.17 -7.51
C GLU A 143 10.19 -21.94 -6.62
N LYS A 144 10.62 -20.74 -7.04
CA LYS A 144 10.36 -19.48 -6.33
C LYS A 144 8.87 -19.17 -6.31
N VAL A 145 8.21 -19.30 -7.46
CA VAL A 145 6.77 -19.08 -7.57
C VAL A 145 5.98 -20.06 -6.68
N ASP A 146 6.37 -21.34 -6.67
CA ASP A 146 5.74 -22.36 -5.84
C ASP A 146 6.00 -22.13 -4.36
N GLY A 147 7.21 -21.71 -4.00
CA GLY A 147 7.57 -21.32 -2.63
C GLY A 147 6.69 -20.16 -2.13
N GLN A 148 6.58 -19.08 -2.89
CA GLN A 148 5.75 -17.95 -2.49
C GLN A 148 4.25 -18.27 -2.48
N ARG A 149 3.78 -19.14 -3.37
CA ARG A 149 2.42 -19.64 -3.30
C ARG A 149 2.13 -20.37 -1.98
N ASP A 150 3.07 -21.13 -1.46
CA ASP A 150 2.92 -21.82 -0.17
C ASP A 150 3.00 -20.85 1.02
N VAL A 151 3.83 -19.79 0.93
CA VAL A 151 3.84 -18.67 1.90
C VAL A 151 2.46 -18.00 1.95
N VAL A 152 1.90 -17.59 0.81
CA VAL A 152 0.57 -16.95 0.74
C VAL A 152 -0.53 -17.86 1.27
N LYS A 153 -0.49 -19.18 0.99
CA LYS A 153 -1.43 -20.14 1.59
C LYS A 153 -1.31 -20.21 3.11
N ASN A 154 -0.10 -20.15 3.66
CA ASN A 154 0.13 -20.13 5.10
C ASN A 154 -0.37 -18.83 5.71
N GLU A 155 -0.13 -17.70 5.05
CA GLU A 155 -0.66 -16.40 5.47
C GLU A 155 -2.18 -16.42 5.52
N LYS A 156 -2.85 -16.96 4.49
CA LYS A 156 -4.31 -17.12 4.48
C LYS A 156 -4.79 -17.94 5.69
N ARG A 157 -4.13 -19.04 6.01
CA ARG A 157 -4.48 -19.83 7.19
C ARG A 157 -4.31 -19.04 8.48
N GLN A 158 -3.21 -18.29 8.60
CA GLN A 158 -2.92 -17.51 9.81
C GLN A 158 -3.87 -16.32 10.00
N ASN A 159 -4.16 -15.57 8.93
CA ASN A 159 -4.86 -14.29 9.02
C ASN A 159 -6.36 -14.41 8.79
N TYR A 160 -6.83 -15.47 8.13
CA TYR A 160 -8.25 -15.67 7.80
C TYR A 160 -8.84 -16.90 8.48
N ASP A 161 -8.25 -18.09 8.28
CA ASP A 161 -8.87 -19.34 8.75
C ASP A 161 -8.74 -19.51 10.27
N ASN A 162 -7.60 -19.14 10.85
CA ASN A 162 -7.28 -19.32 12.27
C ASN A 162 -7.60 -18.10 13.14
N GLN A 163 -8.04 -16.97 12.55
CA GLN A 163 -8.39 -15.77 13.32
C GLN A 163 -9.88 -15.70 13.63
N PRO A 164 -10.26 -15.27 14.85
CA PRO A 164 -11.65 -14.93 15.13
C PRO A 164 -12.16 -13.91 14.11
N TYR A 165 -13.30 -14.21 13.50
CA TYR A 165 -13.92 -13.41 12.45
C TYR A 165 -13.07 -13.21 11.17
N GLY A 166 -11.94 -13.88 11.01
CA GLY A 166 -11.05 -13.72 9.85
C GLY A 166 -11.75 -13.99 8.52
N ARG A 167 -12.63 -14.99 8.47
CA ARG A 167 -13.43 -15.30 7.28
C ARG A 167 -14.49 -14.26 6.92
N ALA A 168 -14.77 -13.30 7.80
CA ALA A 168 -15.67 -12.20 7.47
C ALA A 168 -15.15 -11.38 6.29
N TRP A 169 -13.84 -11.21 6.17
CA TRP A 169 -13.19 -10.48 5.07
C TRP A 169 -13.36 -11.17 3.70
N GLU A 170 -13.65 -12.48 3.67
CA GLU A 170 -13.99 -13.20 2.44
C GLU A 170 -15.51 -13.22 2.18
N ILE A 171 -16.31 -13.27 3.23
CA ILE A 171 -17.78 -13.41 3.14
C ILE A 171 -18.45 -12.08 2.83
N LEU A 172 -17.99 -10.99 3.45
CA LEU A 172 -18.60 -9.66 3.27
C LEU A 172 -18.57 -9.19 1.81
N PRO A 173 -17.44 -9.20 1.10
CA PRO A 173 -17.41 -8.79 -0.30
C PRO A 173 -18.32 -9.65 -1.19
N LYS A 174 -18.35 -10.95 -0.98
CA LYS A 174 -19.22 -11.89 -1.74
C LYS A 174 -20.71 -11.61 -1.57
N ASN A 175 -21.11 -11.01 -0.46
CA ASN A 175 -22.51 -10.68 -0.18
C ASN A 175 -22.85 -9.22 -0.52
N LEU A 176 -21.87 -8.34 -0.58
CA LEU A 176 -22.07 -6.92 -0.92
C LEU A 176 -22.07 -6.67 -2.43
N TYR A 177 -21.28 -7.42 -3.18
CA TYR A 177 -21.10 -7.23 -4.62
C TYR A 177 -21.65 -8.40 -5.42
N PRO A 178 -22.19 -8.16 -6.64
CA PRO A 178 -22.51 -9.24 -7.57
C PRO A 178 -21.27 -10.11 -7.86
N ALA A 179 -21.45 -11.41 -8.10
CA ALA A 179 -20.35 -12.35 -8.30
C ALA A 179 -19.42 -11.99 -9.48
N SER A 180 -19.91 -11.21 -10.45
CA SER A 180 -19.10 -10.68 -11.57
C SER A 180 -18.33 -9.40 -11.25
N HIS A 181 -18.61 -8.76 -10.11
CA HIS A 181 -17.96 -7.52 -9.74
C HIS A 181 -16.52 -7.77 -9.26
N PRO A 182 -15.53 -6.99 -9.69
CA PRO A 182 -14.12 -7.19 -9.30
C PRO A 182 -13.83 -7.19 -7.80
N TYR A 183 -14.72 -6.62 -7.00
CA TYR A 183 -14.58 -6.57 -5.54
C TYR A 183 -15.33 -7.69 -4.81
N SER A 184 -15.90 -8.66 -5.54
CA SER A 184 -16.61 -9.78 -4.91
C SER A 184 -15.68 -10.88 -4.37
N TRP A 185 -14.40 -10.87 -4.73
CA TRP A 185 -13.40 -11.81 -4.24
C TRP A 185 -12.35 -11.16 -3.35
N SER A 186 -11.72 -12.00 -2.54
CA SER A 186 -10.66 -11.58 -1.61
C SER A 186 -9.36 -11.28 -2.32
N VAL A 187 -8.59 -10.32 -1.80
CA VAL A 187 -7.24 -9.99 -2.28
C VAL A 187 -6.28 -11.15 -2.10
N ILE A 188 -6.43 -11.92 -1.00
CA ILE A 188 -5.58 -13.08 -0.72
C ILE A 188 -5.85 -14.26 -1.66
N GLY A 189 -6.98 -14.29 -2.35
CA GLY A 189 -7.37 -15.33 -3.29
C GLY A 189 -8.18 -16.48 -2.72
#